data_7b71efc63c83d6a1d7aea5bd5c30bb7d
#
_entry.id   7b71efc63c83d6a1d7aea5bd5c30bb7d
#
_cell.length_a   1.000
_cell.length_b   1.000
_cell.length_c   1.000
_cell.angle_alpha   90.00
_cell.angle_beta   90.00
_cell.angle_gamma   90.00
#
_symmetry.space_group_name_H-M   'P 1'
#
loop_
_entity.id
_entity.type
_entity.pdbx_description
1 polymer ?
#
loop_
_entity_poly.entity_id
_entity_poly.type
_entity_poly.pdbx_seq_one_letter_code
_entity_poly.pdbx_strand_id
1 'polypeptide(L)'
;MDYLVIANPASGTISKSRVIPHICRKMKHMGMNFDVAFTEAPGHGYELARQAAERGVGAVLACGGDGTVNEIASALSGTRTAMGIIPTGSGNGLARHMGIPVDVDYSLKVIAENNIIDADYGLANGTPFFCTCGVGFDAAVSERCARERRRGVLMYLKNAINEYVKFHPEEYTIEVNGQTITERALLVVCCNASQYGNNAFIAPSASITDGELDLTIVHGDNMLFQAMAGVDILTGLVRKNAYINVIRTREVRIRRKKAGVAHIDGDAVKMPADINVKCVPGALKLLSPTHDTVFRPIITPTTLFFRDIGIELRHLLTRKGQ
;
A
#
# COMPACT_ATOMS: atom_id res chain seq x y z
N MET A 1 -5.58 -3.34 26.34
CA MET A 1 -5.98 -3.89 25.02
C MET A 1 -5.26 -5.21 24.83
N ASP A 2 -5.94 -6.23 24.36
CA ASP A 2 -5.33 -7.52 24.06
C ASP A 2 -4.92 -7.54 22.58
N TYR A 3 -3.76 -8.13 22.30
CA TYR A 3 -3.17 -8.16 20.97
C TYR A 3 -2.98 -9.58 20.46
N LEU A 4 -3.19 -9.81 19.18
CA LEU A 4 -2.76 -11.01 18.47
C LEU A 4 -1.72 -10.63 17.42
N VAL A 5 -0.48 -11.09 17.55
CA VAL A 5 0.55 -10.96 16.51
C VAL A 5 0.38 -12.10 15.51
N ILE A 6 0.04 -11.78 14.27
CA ILE A 6 0.01 -12.77 13.18
C ILE A 6 1.28 -12.58 12.34
N ALA A 7 2.14 -13.58 12.35
CA ALA A 7 3.42 -13.54 11.67
C ALA A 7 3.47 -14.53 10.50
N ASN A 8 3.87 -14.05 9.31
CA ASN A 8 4.11 -14.91 8.16
C ASN A 8 5.60 -15.32 8.10
N PRO A 9 5.96 -16.56 8.41
CA PRO A 9 7.36 -17.00 8.44
C PRO A 9 8.04 -16.98 7.07
N ALA A 10 7.26 -17.09 5.99
CA ALA A 10 7.77 -17.10 4.60
C ALA A 10 7.93 -15.69 4.01
N SER A 11 7.42 -14.64 4.65
CA SER A 11 7.48 -13.28 4.11
C SER A 11 8.73 -12.53 4.56
N GLY A 12 9.25 -11.68 3.65
CA GLY A 12 10.22 -10.63 3.95
C GLY A 12 11.69 -11.03 3.86
N THR A 13 12.52 -10.01 4.02
CA THR A 13 13.99 -10.09 3.96
C THR A 13 14.64 -10.34 5.33
N ILE A 14 13.87 -10.21 6.40
CA ILE A 14 14.34 -10.34 7.78
C ILE A 14 13.93 -11.72 8.33
N SER A 15 14.90 -12.46 8.90
CA SER A 15 14.64 -13.77 9.49
C SER A 15 13.65 -13.66 10.67
N LYS A 16 12.49 -14.29 10.53
CA LYS A 16 11.44 -14.30 11.56
C LYS A 16 11.90 -14.98 12.85
N SER A 17 12.83 -15.93 12.78
CA SER A 17 13.43 -16.57 13.96
C SER A 17 14.15 -15.58 14.90
N ARG A 18 14.57 -14.42 14.38
CA ARG A 18 15.16 -13.34 15.19
C ARG A 18 14.15 -12.25 15.55
N VAL A 19 13.25 -11.91 14.61
CA VAL A 19 12.29 -10.81 14.78
C VAL A 19 11.23 -11.15 15.82
N ILE A 20 10.63 -12.34 15.76
CA ILE A 20 9.53 -12.69 16.68
C ILE A 20 9.97 -12.71 18.16
N PRO A 21 11.11 -13.35 18.54
CA PRO A 21 11.59 -13.24 19.93
C PRO A 21 11.87 -11.79 20.37
N HIS A 22 12.32 -10.93 19.45
CA HIS A 22 12.53 -9.53 19.74
C HIS A 22 11.21 -8.79 20.00
N ILE A 23 10.20 -8.97 19.14
CA ILE A 23 8.85 -8.44 19.33
C ILE A 23 8.29 -8.87 20.68
N CYS A 24 8.30 -10.18 20.97
CA CYS A 24 7.76 -10.71 22.24
C CYS A 24 8.44 -10.11 23.46
N ARG A 25 9.76 -9.96 23.44
CA ARG A 25 10.52 -9.35 24.53
C ARG A 25 10.13 -7.89 24.74
N LYS A 26 10.04 -7.13 23.65
CA LYS A 26 9.66 -5.70 23.69
C LYS A 26 8.23 -5.52 24.17
N MET A 27 7.27 -6.26 23.63
CA MET A 27 5.87 -6.19 24.05
C MET A 27 5.70 -6.54 25.53
N LYS A 28 6.40 -7.59 26.02
CA LYS A 28 6.42 -7.91 27.46
C LYS A 28 7.00 -6.76 28.29
N HIS A 29 8.09 -6.15 27.85
CA HIS A 29 8.71 -5.01 28.55
C HIS A 29 7.78 -3.79 28.60
N MET A 30 6.96 -3.61 27.57
CA MET A 30 5.93 -2.54 27.49
C MET A 30 4.64 -2.90 28.26
N GLY A 31 4.57 -4.05 28.93
CA GLY A 31 3.39 -4.49 29.68
C GLY A 31 2.18 -4.85 28.80
N MET A 32 2.40 -5.14 27.54
CA MET A 32 1.32 -5.50 26.60
C MET A 32 0.92 -6.96 26.79
N ASN A 33 -0.40 -7.24 26.82
CA ASN A 33 -0.94 -8.60 26.80
C ASN A 33 -1.13 -9.07 25.37
N PHE A 34 -0.48 -10.16 24.97
CA PHE A 34 -0.49 -10.62 23.57
C PHE A 34 -0.29 -12.12 23.42
N ASP A 35 -0.85 -12.64 22.32
CA ASP A 35 -0.58 -13.95 21.76
C ASP A 35 0.13 -13.85 20.41
N VAL A 36 0.75 -14.95 19.94
CA VAL A 36 1.42 -15.03 18.64
C VAL A 36 0.89 -16.22 17.86
N ALA A 37 0.48 -15.97 16.63
CA ALA A 37 0.10 -17.00 15.67
C ALA A 37 0.95 -16.90 14.39
N PHE A 38 1.20 -18.05 13.74
CA PHE A 38 1.95 -18.10 12.50
C PHE A 38 1.05 -18.53 11.35
N THR A 39 1.21 -17.89 10.19
CA THR A 39 0.55 -18.35 8.98
C THR A 39 1.27 -19.55 8.41
N GLU A 40 0.51 -20.51 7.88
CA GLU A 40 1.02 -21.77 7.30
C GLU A 40 0.84 -21.82 5.78
N ALA A 41 -0.12 -21.07 5.25
CA ALA A 41 -0.48 -21.03 3.83
C ALA A 41 -1.06 -19.68 3.44
N PRO A 42 -1.15 -19.35 2.14
CA PRO A 42 -1.93 -18.21 1.66
C PRO A 42 -3.39 -18.29 2.15
N GLY A 43 -3.94 -17.15 2.58
CA GLY A 43 -5.28 -17.04 3.18
C GLY A 43 -5.35 -17.38 4.67
N HIS A 44 -4.33 -18.00 5.27
CA HIS A 44 -4.36 -18.34 6.70
C HIS A 44 -4.30 -17.09 7.59
N GLY A 45 -3.65 -16.01 7.13
CA GLY A 45 -3.68 -14.72 7.83
C GLY A 45 -5.08 -14.12 7.94
N TYR A 46 -5.88 -14.24 6.88
CA TYR A 46 -7.28 -13.85 6.89
C TYR A 46 -8.09 -14.63 7.94
N GLU A 47 -7.95 -15.95 7.94
CA GLU A 47 -8.72 -16.81 8.86
C GLU A 47 -8.37 -16.56 10.33
N LEU A 48 -7.08 -16.43 10.66
CA LEU A 48 -6.62 -16.09 12.01
C LEU A 48 -7.14 -14.72 12.47
N ALA A 49 -7.12 -13.72 11.59
CA ALA A 49 -7.61 -12.38 11.90
C ALA A 49 -9.14 -12.35 12.09
N ARG A 50 -9.88 -13.08 11.25
CA ARG A 50 -11.34 -13.24 11.37
C ARG A 50 -11.71 -13.85 12.73
N GLN A 51 -11.06 -14.96 13.10
CA GLN A 51 -11.28 -15.60 14.41
C GLN A 51 -10.92 -14.69 15.58
N ALA A 52 -9.86 -13.87 15.45
CA ALA A 52 -9.49 -12.89 16.46
C ALA A 52 -10.58 -11.81 16.62
N ALA A 53 -11.13 -11.30 15.52
CA ALA A 53 -12.21 -10.33 15.54
C ALA A 53 -13.48 -10.91 16.18
N GLU A 54 -13.86 -12.14 15.86
CA GLU A 54 -14.99 -12.86 16.45
C GLU A 54 -14.84 -13.06 17.96
N ARG A 55 -13.62 -13.29 18.44
CA ARG A 55 -13.31 -13.39 19.88
C ARG A 55 -13.20 -12.04 20.57
N GLY A 56 -13.34 -10.91 19.87
CA GLY A 56 -13.24 -9.58 20.43
C GLY A 56 -11.83 -9.15 20.83
N VAL A 57 -10.79 -9.67 20.17
CA VAL A 57 -9.41 -9.21 20.36
C VAL A 57 -9.33 -7.73 20.02
N GLY A 58 -8.68 -6.93 20.86
CA GLY A 58 -8.63 -5.48 20.71
C GLY A 58 -7.87 -5.02 19.46
N ALA A 59 -6.73 -5.67 19.16
CA ALA A 59 -6.01 -5.41 17.93
C ALA A 59 -5.25 -6.64 17.41
N VAL A 60 -5.16 -6.77 16.07
CA VAL A 60 -4.33 -7.75 15.38
C VAL A 60 -3.12 -7.04 14.79
N LEU A 61 -1.92 -7.57 15.05
CA LEU A 61 -0.67 -7.01 14.57
C LEU A 61 -0.16 -7.82 13.38
N ALA A 62 -0.19 -7.22 12.19
CA ALA A 62 0.28 -7.83 10.96
C ALA A 62 1.82 -7.78 10.88
N CYS A 63 2.49 -8.88 11.22
CA CYS A 63 3.94 -9.00 11.11
C CYS A 63 4.32 -9.70 9.79
N GLY A 64 4.43 -8.90 8.72
CA GLY A 64 4.62 -9.42 7.37
C GLY A 64 4.90 -8.37 6.32
N GLY A 65 4.69 -8.72 5.06
CA GLY A 65 4.68 -7.84 3.91
C GLY A 65 3.26 -7.51 3.45
N ASP A 66 3.14 -6.89 2.28
CA ASP A 66 1.88 -6.39 1.73
C ASP A 66 0.78 -7.45 1.65
N GLY A 67 1.09 -8.68 1.21
CA GLY A 67 0.11 -9.77 1.17
C GLY A 67 -0.41 -10.16 2.56
N THR A 68 0.45 -10.21 3.60
CA THR A 68 0.02 -10.48 4.98
C THR A 68 -0.86 -9.35 5.50
N VAL A 69 -0.49 -8.11 5.21
CA VAL A 69 -1.29 -6.92 5.56
C VAL A 69 -2.64 -6.97 4.87
N ASN A 70 -2.69 -7.31 3.56
CA ASN A 70 -3.93 -7.41 2.80
C ASN A 70 -4.87 -8.49 3.36
N GLU A 71 -4.36 -9.70 3.64
CA GLU A 71 -5.16 -10.79 4.23
C GLU A 71 -5.80 -10.37 5.56
N ILE A 72 -5.01 -9.79 6.46
CA ILE A 72 -5.46 -9.38 7.79
C ILE A 72 -6.42 -8.20 7.69
N ALA A 73 -6.09 -7.17 6.91
CA ALA A 73 -6.95 -6.01 6.71
C ALA A 73 -8.31 -6.40 6.10
N SER A 74 -8.31 -7.33 5.14
CA SER A 74 -9.54 -7.85 4.53
C SER A 74 -10.46 -8.52 5.56
N ALA A 75 -9.89 -9.27 6.49
CA ALA A 75 -10.65 -9.94 7.55
C ALA A 75 -11.18 -8.97 8.61
N LEU A 76 -10.46 -7.89 8.87
CA LEU A 76 -10.80 -6.90 9.91
C LEU A 76 -11.70 -5.78 9.39
N SER A 77 -11.83 -5.62 8.07
CA SER A 77 -12.70 -4.61 7.46
C SER A 77 -14.14 -4.74 7.93
N GLY A 78 -14.73 -3.63 8.41
CA GLY A 78 -16.08 -3.59 8.98
C GLY A 78 -16.17 -4.14 10.42
N THR A 79 -15.07 -4.54 11.06
CA THR A 79 -15.05 -5.00 12.44
C THR A 79 -14.63 -3.90 13.43
N ARG A 80 -14.70 -4.20 14.72
CA ARG A 80 -14.22 -3.30 15.79
C ARG A 80 -12.75 -3.51 16.15
N THR A 81 -12.16 -4.64 15.71
CA THR A 81 -10.77 -4.99 16.00
C THR A 81 -9.83 -4.11 15.17
N ALA A 82 -8.90 -3.44 15.80
CA ALA A 82 -7.91 -2.62 15.12
C ALA A 82 -6.81 -3.46 14.48
N MET A 83 -6.16 -2.95 13.43
CA MET A 83 -4.96 -3.53 12.86
C MET A 83 -3.74 -2.65 13.14
N GLY A 84 -2.66 -3.24 13.65
CA GLY A 84 -1.33 -2.64 13.67
C GLY A 84 -0.42 -3.29 12.63
N ILE A 85 0.58 -2.57 12.13
CA ILE A 85 1.51 -3.09 11.13
C ILE A 85 2.93 -3.13 11.69
N ILE A 86 3.55 -4.29 11.61
CA ILE A 86 4.99 -4.50 11.83
C ILE A 86 5.61 -4.90 10.50
N PRO A 87 6.12 -3.92 9.71
CA PRO A 87 6.52 -4.15 8.33
C PRO A 87 7.84 -4.92 8.27
N THR A 88 7.78 -6.12 7.71
CA THR A 88 8.94 -7.00 7.53
C THR A 88 9.08 -7.49 6.09
N GLY A 89 8.19 -7.05 5.21
CA GLY A 89 8.18 -7.33 3.78
C GLY A 89 9.19 -6.50 2.99
N SER A 90 9.18 -6.65 1.67
CA SER A 90 10.03 -5.89 0.75
C SER A 90 9.40 -4.57 0.29
N GLY A 91 8.07 -4.52 0.11
CA GLY A 91 7.34 -3.33 -0.35
C GLY A 91 6.85 -2.45 0.79
N ASN A 92 5.98 -3.02 1.62
CA ASN A 92 5.33 -2.41 2.79
C ASN A 92 4.61 -1.11 2.44
N GLY A 93 3.78 -1.14 1.39
CA GLY A 93 3.13 0.05 0.82
C GLY A 93 2.26 0.80 1.84
N LEU A 94 1.33 0.12 2.51
CA LEU A 94 0.45 0.73 3.50
C LEU A 94 1.22 1.26 4.71
N ALA A 95 2.17 0.48 5.25
CA ALA A 95 2.99 0.94 6.37
C ALA A 95 3.78 2.21 6.03
N ARG A 96 4.40 2.24 4.84
CA ARG A 96 5.15 3.40 4.36
C ARG A 96 4.25 4.61 4.08
N HIS A 97 3.05 4.39 3.54
CA HIS A 97 2.06 5.46 3.40
C HIS A 97 1.72 6.10 4.74
N MET A 98 1.54 5.27 5.77
CA MET A 98 1.29 5.71 7.15
C MET A 98 2.55 6.26 7.86
N GLY A 99 3.73 6.27 7.19
CA GLY A 99 4.99 6.70 7.78
C GLY A 99 5.59 5.75 8.80
N ILE A 100 5.21 4.49 8.77
CA ILE A 100 5.81 3.44 9.60
C ILE A 100 7.03 2.88 8.85
N PRO A 101 8.27 3.16 9.29
CA PRO A 101 9.47 2.64 8.67
C PRO A 101 9.61 1.13 8.91
N VAL A 102 10.52 0.48 8.15
CA VAL A 102 10.85 -0.94 8.35
C VAL A 102 11.76 -1.06 9.59
N ASP A 103 11.17 -0.80 10.74
CA ASP A 103 11.80 -0.82 12.07
C ASP A 103 10.79 -1.37 13.09
N VAL A 104 11.14 -2.47 13.72
CA VAL A 104 10.25 -3.17 14.67
C VAL A 104 10.01 -2.32 15.94
N ASP A 105 11.04 -1.68 16.46
CA ASP A 105 10.94 -0.90 17.68
C ASP A 105 10.08 0.34 17.47
N TYR A 106 10.19 0.98 16.30
CA TYR A 106 9.33 2.10 15.93
C TYR A 106 7.86 1.64 15.76
N SER A 107 7.64 0.52 15.05
CA SER A 107 6.29 -0.03 14.88
C SER A 107 5.63 -0.35 16.21
N LEU A 108 6.36 -0.93 17.15
CA LEU A 108 5.84 -1.23 18.50
C LEU A 108 5.55 0.05 19.31
N LYS A 109 6.29 1.13 19.11
CA LYS A 109 5.97 2.43 19.71
C LYS A 109 4.65 2.98 19.18
N VAL A 110 4.46 2.96 17.85
CA VAL A 110 3.20 3.38 17.22
C VAL A 110 2.03 2.55 17.74
N ILE A 111 2.19 1.24 17.86
CA ILE A 111 1.17 0.35 18.42
C ILE A 111 0.85 0.70 19.88
N ALA A 112 1.86 1.01 20.68
CA ALA A 112 1.70 1.37 22.09
C ALA A 112 1.05 2.76 22.30
N GLU A 113 1.18 3.68 21.35
CA GLU A 113 0.49 4.98 21.35
C GLU A 113 -1.03 4.80 21.28
N ASN A 114 -1.50 3.67 20.77
CA ASN A 114 -2.91 3.30 20.68
C ASN A 114 -3.79 4.35 19.99
N ASN A 115 -3.20 5.09 19.03
CA ASN A 115 -3.92 6.05 18.21
C ASN A 115 -4.60 5.30 17.06
N ILE A 116 -5.93 5.20 17.10
CA ILE A 116 -6.73 4.49 16.12
C ILE A 116 -7.38 5.49 15.17
N ILE A 117 -7.20 5.27 13.87
CA ILE A 117 -7.90 5.99 12.81
C ILE A 117 -8.88 5.05 12.11
N ASP A 118 -9.96 5.61 11.57
CA ASP A 118 -10.90 4.91 10.70
C ASP A 118 -10.42 5.11 9.25
N ALA A 119 -9.81 4.07 8.69
CA ALA A 119 -9.22 4.11 7.37
C ALA A 119 -10.17 3.58 6.29
N ASP A 120 -10.05 4.17 5.12
CA ASP A 120 -10.72 3.77 3.90
C ASP A 120 -10.02 2.58 3.26
N TYR A 121 -10.72 1.86 2.40
CA TYR A 121 -10.11 0.91 1.47
C TYR A 121 -10.90 0.87 0.16
N GLY A 122 -10.30 0.32 -0.88
CA GLY A 122 -10.96 0.16 -2.17
C GLY A 122 -11.49 -1.25 -2.40
N LEU A 123 -12.56 -1.38 -3.17
CA LEU A 123 -13.09 -2.64 -3.69
C LEU A 123 -13.03 -2.62 -5.21
N ALA A 124 -12.32 -3.58 -5.82
CA ALA A 124 -12.30 -3.81 -7.26
C ALA A 124 -13.06 -5.09 -7.60
N ASN A 125 -14.24 -4.97 -8.21
CA ASN A 125 -15.17 -6.10 -8.44
C ASN A 125 -15.39 -6.96 -7.19
N GLY A 126 -15.47 -6.32 -6.01
CA GLY A 126 -15.66 -7.00 -4.72
C GLY A 126 -14.39 -7.49 -4.04
N THR A 127 -13.23 -7.40 -4.69
CA THR A 127 -11.93 -7.74 -4.08
C THR A 127 -11.34 -6.53 -3.39
N PRO A 128 -11.01 -6.59 -2.09
CA PRO A 128 -10.47 -5.45 -1.35
C PRO A 128 -9.01 -5.16 -1.72
N PHE A 129 -8.66 -3.88 -1.72
CA PHE A 129 -7.28 -3.39 -1.77
C PHE A 129 -7.09 -2.22 -0.80
N PHE A 130 -5.90 -2.12 -0.22
CA PHE A 130 -5.59 -1.14 0.81
C PHE A 130 -4.57 -0.09 0.35
N CYS A 131 -3.80 -0.42 -0.68
CA CYS A 131 -2.88 0.51 -1.33
C CYS A 131 -3.37 0.90 -2.72
N THR A 132 -3.29 0.00 -3.69
CA THR A 132 -3.55 0.31 -5.10
C THR A 132 -4.17 -0.87 -5.84
N CYS A 133 -5.05 -0.56 -6.81
CA CYS A 133 -5.54 -1.51 -7.79
C CYS A 133 -5.38 -0.92 -9.19
N GLY A 134 -4.75 -1.63 -10.12
CA GLY A 134 -4.46 -1.07 -11.43
C GLY A 134 -4.42 -2.07 -12.56
N VAL A 135 -4.46 -1.53 -13.78
CA VAL A 135 -4.36 -2.23 -15.05
C VAL A 135 -3.33 -1.56 -15.94
N GLY A 136 -2.74 -2.32 -16.84
CA GLY A 136 -1.75 -1.83 -17.77
C GLY A 136 -0.35 -2.28 -17.40
N PHE A 137 0.62 -1.40 -17.56
CA PHE A 137 2.04 -1.68 -17.40
C PHE A 137 2.39 -2.21 -16.00
N ASP A 138 1.86 -1.62 -14.95
CA ASP A 138 2.10 -2.02 -13.55
C ASP A 138 1.55 -3.42 -13.25
N ALA A 139 0.39 -3.78 -13.81
CA ALA A 139 -0.15 -5.13 -13.73
C ALA A 139 0.73 -6.15 -14.45
N ALA A 140 1.28 -5.80 -15.62
CA ALA A 140 2.22 -6.64 -16.36
C ALA A 140 3.53 -6.85 -15.59
N VAL A 141 4.06 -5.80 -14.94
CA VAL A 141 5.23 -5.90 -14.04
C VAL A 141 4.94 -6.80 -12.85
N SER A 142 3.77 -6.66 -12.22
CA SER A 142 3.34 -7.52 -11.10
C SER A 142 3.26 -8.99 -11.51
N GLU A 143 2.67 -9.29 -12.69
CA GLU A 143 2.61 -10.66 -13.21
C GLU A 143 4.00 -11.24 -13.45
N ARG A 144 4.92 -10.44 -13.98
CA ARG A 144 6.30 -10.87 -14.19
C ARG A 144 7.02 -11.14 -12.88
N CYS A 145 6.88 -10.24 -11.90
CA CYS A 145 7.45 -10.41 -10.56
C CYS A 145 6.92 -11.64 -9.83
N ALA A 146 5.63 -11.99 -10.02
CA ALA A 146 5.03 -13.17 -9.43
C ALA A 146 5.67 -14.50 -9.89
N ARG A 147 6.27 -14.52 -11.08
CA ARG A 147 6.97 -15.69 -11.64
C ARG A 147 8.40 -15.86 -11.12
N GLU A 148 8.94 -14.86 -10.43
CA GLU A 148 10.31 -14.88 -9.93
C GLU A 148 10.38 -15.28 -8.45
N ARG A 149 11.41 -16.10 -8.12
CA ARG A 149 11.65 -16.53 -6.73
C ARG A 149 12.26 -15.45 -5.84
N ARG A 150 12.97 -14.48 -6.43
CA ARG A 150 13.61 -13.38 -5.71
C ARG A 150 12.69 -12.16 -5.67
N ARG A 151 12.58 -11.55 -4.51
CA ARG A 151 11.80 -10.31 -4.29
C ARG A 151 12.73 -9.17 -3.87
N GLY A 152 12.30 -7.93 -4.10
CA GLY A 152 13.02 -6.72 -3.67
C GLY A 152 13.00 -5.62 -4.73
N VAL A 153 13.36 -4.40 -4.32
CA VAL A 153 13.30 -3.17 -5.16
C VAL A 153 14.08 -3.32 -6.46
N LEU A 154 15.31 -3.84 -6.38
CA LEU A 154 16.17 -4.01 -7.57
C LEU A 154 15.56 -4.98 -8.59
N MET A 155 14.90 -6.03 -8.11
CA MET A 155 14.23 -7.00 -8.99
C MET A 155 12.99 -6.40 -9.63
N TYR A 156 12.20 -5.65 -8.85
CA TYR A 156 11.04 -4.92 -9.36
C TYR A 156 11.47 -3.92 -10.45
N LEU A 157 12.50 -3.12 -10.19
CA LEU A 157 13.02 -2.13 -11.14
C LEU A 157 13.55 -2.80 -12.43
N LYS A 158 14.30 -3.89 -12.31
CA LYS A 158 14.76 -4.69 -13.46
C LYS A 158 13.59 -5.19 -14.29
N ASN A 159 12.55 -5.73 -13.64
CA ASN A 159 11.36 -6.23 -14.33
C ASN A 159 10.56 -5.10 -14.97
N ALA A 160 10.45 -3.96 -14.33
CA ALA A 160 9.82 -2.76 -14.89
C ALA A 160 10.56 -2.31 -16.17
N ILE A 161 11.90 -2.21 -16.15
CA ILE A 161 12.69 -1.84 -17.35
C ILE A 161 12.50 -2.87 -18.47
N ASN A 162 12.56 -4.16 -18.15
CA ASN A 162 12.41 -5.21 -19.14
C ASN A 162 11.00 -5.28 -19.75
N GLU A 163 9.97 -4.98 -18.95
CA GLU A 163 8.59 -4.95 -19.40
C GLU A 163 8.31 -3.68 -20.21
N TYR A 164 8.88 -2.55 -19.84
CA TYR A 164 8.69 -1.26 -20.50
C TYR A 164 8.99 -1.30 -22.02
N VAL A 165 10.06 -1.99 -22.41
CA VAL A 165 10.45 -2.11 -23.82
C VAL A 165 9.45 -2.92 -24.64
N LYS A 166 8.69 -3.79 -24.00
CA LYS A 166 7.77 -4.75 -24.65
C LYS A 166 6.31 -4.34 -24.52
N PHE A 167 5.99 -3.52 -23.55
CA PHE A 167 4.62 -3.15 -23.23
C PHE A 167 4.07 -2.17 -24.28
N HIS A 168 2.84 -2.42 -24.70
CA HIS A 168 2.12 -1.54 -25.62
C HIS A 168 0.91 -0.97 -24.88
N PRO A 169 0.80 0.37 -24.76
CA PRO A 169 -0.36 1.00 -24.16
C PRO A 169 -1.67 0.53 -24.76
N GLU A 170 -2.66 0.28 -23.91
CA GLU A 170 -3.98 -0.18 -24.29
C GLU A 170 -5.00 0.96 -24.24
N GLU A 171 -6.11 0.81 -24.96
CA GLU A 171 -7.23 1.73 -24.90
C GLU A 171 -8.15 1.35 -23.74
N TYR A 172 -8.51 2.34 -22.94
CA TYR A 172 -9.43 2.24 -21.81
C TYR A 172 -10.57 3.23 -21.97
N THR A 173 -11.78 2.79 -21.64
CA THR A 173 -12.94 3.67 -21.44
C THR A 173 -13.17 3.75 -19.93
N ILE A 174 -13.10 4.96 -19.39
CA ILE A 174 -13.13 5.25 -17.95
C ILE A 174 -14.34 6.11 -17.66
N GLU A 175 -15.29 5.61 -16.88
CA GLU A 175 -16.45 6.36 -16.41
C GLU A 175 -16.17 6.80 -14.98
N VAL A 176 -16.02 8.13 -14.75
CA VAL A 176 -15.65 8.71 -13.46
C VAL A 176 -16.33 10.07 -13.27
N ASN A 177 -16.90 10.31 -12.09
CA ASN A 177 -17.57 11.58 -11.74
C ASN A 177 -18.57 12.08 -12.80
N GLY A 178 -19.33 11.14 -13.42
CA GLY A 178 -20.31 11.46 -14.47
C GLY A 178 -19.73 11.77 -15.85
N GLN A 179 -18.41 11.64 -16.01
CA GLN A 179 -17.72 11.82 -17.29
C GLN A 179 -17.24 10.47 -17.84
N THR A 180 -17.14 10.39 -19.16
CA THR A 180 -16.55 9.26 -19.87
C THR A 180 -15.29 9.73 -20.58
N ILE A 181 -14.15 9.13 -20.25
CA ILE A 181 -12.84 9.37 -20.85
C ILE A 181 -12.46 8.13 -21.64
N THR A 182 -12.13 8.27 -22.92
CA THR A 182 -11.58 7.16 -23.73
C THR A 182 -10.22 7.57 -24.23
N GLU A 183 -9.19 6.84 -23.81
CA GLU A 183 -7.80 7.16 -24.19
C GLU A 183 -6.88 5.94 -24.12
N ARG A 184 -5.76 6.03 -24.81
CA ARG A 184 -4.67 5.06 -24.68
C ARG A 184 -3.82 5.43 -23.48
N ALA A 185 -3.76 4.51 -22.51
CA ALA A 185 -2.95 4.71 -21.31
C ALA A 185 -1.87 3.63 -21.16
N LEU A 186 -0.73 4.02 -20.58
CA LEU A 186 0.31 3.11 -20.14
C LEU A 186 -0.19 2.31 -18.92
N LEU A 187 -0.85 3.00 -17.99
CA LEU A 187 -1.48 2.41 -16.82
C LEU A 187 -2.66 3.25 -16.34
N VAL A 188 -3.61 2.59 -15.68
CA VAL A 188 -4.75 3.19 -14.98
C VAL A 188 -4.83 2.57 -13.60
N VAL A 189 -4.66 3.37 -12.55
CA VAL A 189 -4.53 2.89 -11.16
C VAL A 189 -5.45 3.65 -10.23
N CYS A 190 -6.23 2.93 -9.46
CA CYS A 190 -7.01 3.45 -8.34
C CYS A 190 -6.16 3.34 -7.06
N CYS A 191 -5.91 4.45 -6.41
CA CYS A 191 -5.02 4.57 -5.27
C CYS A 191 -5.81 4.96 -4.02
N ASN A 192 -5.81 4.11 -3.01
CA ASN A 192 -6.22 4.41 -1.65
C ASN A 192 -5.03 4.96 -0.86
N ALA A 193 -3.83 4.44 -1.11
CA ALA A 193 -2.58 4.90 -0.53
C ALA A 193 -1.67 5.55 -1.58
N SER A 194 -0.71 6.35 -1.14
CA SER A 194 0.12 7.21 -2.00
C SER A 194 1.13 6.47 -2.88
N GLN A 195 1.41 5.20 -2.61
CA GLN A 195 2.55 4.51 -3.20
C GLN A 195 2.32 3.01 -3.39
N TYR A 196 3.03 2.42 -4.34
CA TYR A 196 3.12 0.96 -4.52
C TYR A 196 3.92 0.24 -3.40
N GLY A 197 4.65 0.98 -2.60
CA GLY A 197 5.68 0.51 -1.69
C GLY A 197 7.07 0.98 -2.11
N ASN A 198 8.07 0.75 -1.24
CA ASN A 198 9.46 1.16 -1.47
C ASN A 198 9.64 2.64 -1.86
N ASN A 199 8.71 3.50 -1.46
CA ASN A 199 8.68 4.93 -1.78
C ASN A 199 8.53 5.24 -3.29
N ALA A 200 7.91 4.34 -4.06
CA ALA A 200 7.47 4.58 -5.43
C ALA A 200 6.06 5.20 -5.40
N PHE A 201 5.99 6.53 -5.48
CA PHE A 201 4.76 7.30 -5.32
C PHE A 201 3.98 7.39 -6.63
N ILE A 202 2.78 6.84 -6.67
CA ILE A 202 1.86 6.91 -7.81
C ILE A 202 0.78 7.98 -7.61
N ALA A 203 0.37 8.21 -6.37
CA ALA A 203 -0.61 9.21 -5.97
C ALA A 203 -0.15 9.90 -4.68
N PRO A 204 0.84 10.83 -4.73
CA PRO A 204 1.46 11.44 -3.53
C PRO A 204 0.49 12.16 -2.60
N SER A 205 -0.71 12.45 -3.10
CA SER A 205 -1.77 13.15 -2.37
C SER A 205 -2.88 12.26 -1.85
N ALA A 206 -2.84 10.97 -2.16
CA ALA A 206 -3.84 10.04 -1.68
C ALA A 206 -3.88 10.03 -0.14
N SER A 207 -5.08 9.93 0.40
CA SER A 207 -5.36 9.85 1.83
C SER A 207 -6.22 8.63 2.10
N ILE A 208 -5.92 7.90 3.14
CA ILE A 208 -6.71 6.74 3.56
C ILE A 208 -7.86 7.10 4.50
N THR A 209 -8.22 8.39 4.62
CA THR A 209 -9.22 8.88 5.57
C THR A 209 -10.13 9.97 5.00
N ASP A 210 -10.11 10.22 3.67
CA ASP A 210 -10.92 11.27 3.05
C ASP A 210 -12.18 10.75 2.32
N GLY A 211 -12.40 9.43 2.34
CA GLY A 211 -13.54 8.76 1.72
C GLY A 211 -13.48 8.71 0.20
N GLU A 212 -12.31 8.91 -0.40
CA GLU A 212 -12.11 8.97 -1.84
C GLU A 212 -10.89 8.13 -2.27
N LEU A 213 -10.78 7.86 -3.57
CA LEU A 213 -9.64 7.25 -4.23
C LEU A 213 -9.01 8.23 -5.20
N ASP A 214 -7.70 8.24 -5.34
CA ASP A 214 -7.01 8.95 -6.40
C ASP A 214 -6.88 8.02 -7.62
N LEU A 215 -7.65 8.28 -8.69
CA LEU A 215 -7.49 7.62 -9.98
C LEU A 215 -6.34 8.27 -10.73
N THR A 216 -5.24 7.55 -10.89
CA THR A 216 -4.07 8.00 -11.66
C THR A 216 -4.05 7.35 -13.04
N ILE A 217 -3.99 8.17 -14.08
CA ILE A 217 -3.91 7.74 -15.48
C ILE A 217 -2.60 8.27 -16.06
N VAL A 218 -1.75 7.38 -16.55
CA VAL A 218 -0.51 7.74 -17.26
C VAL A 218 -0.73 7.52 -18.76
N HIS A 219 -0.66 8.61 -19.54
CA HIS A 219 -0.91 8.58 -20.97
C HIS A 219 0.08 7.71 -21.73
N GLY A 220 -0.40 7.07 -22.80
CA GLY A 220 0.33 6.03 -23.53
C GLY A 220 0.95 6.46 -24.87
N ASP A 221 0.81 7.72 -25.27
CA ASP A 221 1.07 8.11 -26.67
C ASP A 221 2.55 8.37 -26.99
N ASN A 222 3.41 8.60 -25.99
CA ASN A 222 4.80 8.95 -26.22
C ASN A 222 5.73 8.26 -25.23
N MET A 223 6.70 7.50 -25.75
CA MET A 223 7.66 6.75 -24.94
C MET A 223 8.53 7.63 -24.04
N LEU A 224 8.91 8.84 -24.50
CA LEU A 224 9.70 9.76 -23.69
C LEU A 224 8.90 10.24 -22.48
N PHE A 225 7.62 10.53 -22.67
CA PHE A 225 6.74 11.00 -21.60
C PHE A 225 6.43 9.90 -20.57
N GLN A 226 6.30 8.66 -21.04
CA GLN A 226 6.18 7.49 -20.17
C GLN A 226 7.43 7.31 -19.28
N ALA A 227 8.64 7.47 -19.86
CA ALA A 227 9.88 7.43 -19.11
C ALA A 227 9.97 8.56 -18.07
N MET A 228 9.54 9.78 -18.42
CA MET A 228 9.44 10.91 -17.48
C MET A 228 8.44 10.63 -16.36
N ALA A 229 7.27 10.04 -16.67
CA ALA A 229 6.31 9.62 -15.66
C ALA A 229 6.92 8.60 -14.68
N GLY A 230 7.72 7.66 -15.17
CA GLY A 230 8.50 6.74 -14.33
C GLY A 230 9.45 7.46 -13.37
N VAL A 231 10.16 8.48 -13.84
CA VAL A 231 11.02 9.33 -13.01
C VAL A 231 10.19 10.08 -11.96
N ASP A 232 9.02 10.61 -12.33
CA ASP A 232 8.17 11.34 -11.39
C ASP A 232 7.58 10.45 -10.30
N ILE A 233 7.25 9.19 -10.61
CA ILE A 233 6.88 8.18 -9.61
C ILE A 233 8.01 7.94 -8.62
N LEU A 234 9.26 7.85 -9.08
CA LEU A 234 10.43 7.64 -8.23
C LEU A 234 10.82 8.87 -7.41
N THR A 235 10.47 10.07 -7.88
CA THR A 235 10.77 11.35 -7.22
C THR A 235 9.58 11.94 -6.46
N GLY A 236 8.40 11.35 -6.58
CA GLY A 236 7.16 11.85 -5.98
C GLY A 236 6.62 13.13 -6.61
N LEU A 237 7.06 13.50 -7.83
CA LEU A 237 6.64 14.73 -8.54
C LEU A 237 5.44 14.52 -9.46
N VAL A 238 4.70 13.45 -9.33
CA VAL A 238 3.58 13.01 -10.19
C VAL A 238 2.59 14.15 -10.51
N ARG A 239 2.24 14.99 -9.56
CA ARG A 239 1.31 16.11 -9.77
C ARG A 239 1.80 17.23 -10.70
N LYS A 240 3.07 17.25 -11.03
CA LYS A 240 3.67 18.29 -11.89
C LYS A 240 3.82 17.84 -13.34
N ASN A 241 3.42 16.61 -13.65
CA ASN A 241 3.58 16.03 -14.96
C ASN A 241 2.29 16.20 -15.79
N ALA A 242 2.41 16.82 -16.96
CA ALA A 242 1.29 17.02 -17.89
C ALA A 242 0.75 15.71 -18.52
N TYR A 243 1.50 14.62 -18.39
CA TYR A 243 1.14 13.31 -18.95
C TYR A 243 0.57 12.36 -17.90
N ILE A 244 0.32 12.85 -16.68
CA ILE A 244 -0.31 12.11 -15.60
C ILE A 244 -1.53 12.87 -15.13
N ASN A 245 -2.70 12.27 -15.30
CA ASN A 245 -3.94 12.77 -14.75
C ASN A 245 -4.22 12.09 -13.42
N VAL A 246 -4.54 12.87 -12.39
CA VAL A 246 -5.01 12.37 -11.10
C VAL A 246 -6.39 12.94 -10.84
N ILE A 247 -7.39 12.06 -10.72
CA ILE A 247 -8.80 12.40 -10.52
C ILE A 247 -9.26 11.79 -9.20
N ARG A 248 -9.75 12.61 -8.29
CA ARG A 248 -10.38 12.13 -7.06
C ARG A 248 -11.78 11.64 -7.32
N THR A 249 -12.12 10.49 -6.77
CA THR A 249 -13.42 9.87 -6.98
C THR A 249 -13.75 8.87 -5.88
N ARG A 250 -15.06 8.66 -5.66
CA ARG A 250 -15.54 7.59 -4.79
C ARG A 250 -15.74 6.27 -5.53
N GLU A 251 -15.98 6.37 -6.83
CA GLU A 251 -16.18 5.19 -7.66
C GLU A 251 -15.73 5.47 -9.10
N VAL A 252 -15.26 4.45 -9.78
CA VAL A 252 -14.87 4.50 -11.17
C VAL A 252 -15.14 3.14 -11.84
N ARG A 253 -15.52 3.20 -13.10
CA ARG A 253 -15.63 2.03 -13.96
C ARG A 253 -14.60 2.10 -15.06
N ILE A 254 -13.77 1.07 -15.15
CA ILE A 254 -12.70 0.95 -16.14
C ILE A 254 -13.05 -0.19 -17.07
N ARG A 255 -13.18 0.09 -18.37
CA ARG A 255 -13.38 -0.92 -19.41
C ARG A 255 -12.16 -1.01 -20.29
N ARG A 256 -11.78 -2.24 -20.62
CA ARG A 256 -10.73 -2.57 -21.57
C ARG A 256 -11.26 -3.57 -22.61
N LYS A 257 -10.54 -3.73 -23.72
CA LYS A 257 -10.99 -4.54 -24.86
C LYS A 257 -11.26 -6.01 -24.51
N LYS A 258 -10.53 -6.60 -23.56
CA LYS A 258 -10.64 -8.01 -23.14
C LYS A 258 -10.26 -8.19 -21.68
N ALA A 259 -10.69 -9.29 -21.06
CA ALA A 259 -10.20 -9.73 -19.76
C ALA A 259 -8.68 -9.94 -19.78
N GLY A 260 -8.00 -9.67 -18.66
CA GLY A 260 -6.55 -9.77 -18.59
C GLY A 260 -6.04 -9.59 -17.16
N VAL A 261 -4.76 -9.33 -17.03
CA VAL A 261 -4.11 -9.09 -15.74
C VAL A 261 -4.47 -7.71 -15.21
N ALA A 262 -4.69 -7.64 -13.92
CA ALA A 262 -4.72 -6.45 -13.07
C ALA A 262 -3.81 -6.72 -11.88
N HIS A 263 -3.53 -5.72 -11.06
CA HIS A 263 -2.92 -5.97 -9.74
C HIS A 263 -3.82 -5.47 -8.61
N ILE A 264 -3.72 -6.13 -7.48
CA ILE A 264 -4.29 -5.76 -6.18
C ILE A 264 -3.13 -5.69 -5.20
N ASP A 265 -2.84 -4.51 -4.67
CA ASP A 265 -1.72 -4.26 -3.74
C ASP A 265 -0.36 -4.86 -4.19
N GLY A 266 -0.13 -4.86 -5.51
CA GLY A 266 1.07 -5.41 -6.13
C GLY A 266 1.00 -6.90 -6.50
N ASP A 267 -0.03 -7.63 -6.11
CA ASP A 267 -0.24 -9.02 -6.51
C ASP A 267 -1.04 -9.10 -7.82
N ALA A 268 -0.53 -9.86 -8.79
CA ALA A 268 -1.17 -10.03 -10.08
C ALA A 268 -2.43 -10.90 -9.97
N VAL A 269 -3.54 -10.39 -10.49
CA VAL A 269 -4.84 -11.07 -10.50
C VAL A 269 -5.46 -11.02 -11.89
N LYS A 270 -6.28 -12.01 -12.25
CA LYS A 270 -7.07 -11.97 -13.48
C LYS A 270 -8.38 -11.24 -13.22
N MET A 271 -8.68 -10.23 -14.04
CA MET A 271 -9.94 -9.49 -13.96
C MET A 271 -10.66 -9.47 -15.32
N PRO A 272 -11.98 -9.31 -15.32
CA PRO A 272 -12.77 -9.16 -16.54
C PRO A 272 -12.38 -7.89 -17.31
N ALA A 273 -13.00 -7.70 -18.47
CA ALA A 273 -12.84 -6.48 -19.26
C ALA A 273 -13.46 -5.26 -18.58
N ASP A 274 -14.44 -5.47 -17.72
CA ASP A 274 -15.20 -4.44 -17.01
C ASP A 274 -14.83 -4.51 -15.51
N ILE A 275 -14.24 -3.45 -15.00
CA ILE A 275 -13.72 -3.36 -13.62
C ILE A 275 -14.41 -2.19 -12.93
N ASN A 276 -15.21 -2.49 -11.91
CA ASN A 276 -15.85 -1.49 -11.08
C ASN A 276 -15.05 -1.34 -9.79
N VAL A 277 -14.58 -0.13 -9.52
CA VAL A 277 -13.81 0.18 -8.32
C VAL A 277 -14.57 1.21 -7.50
N LYS A 278 -14.66 0.99 -6.19
CA LYS A 278 -15.28 1.93 -5.25
C LYS A 278 -14.50 2.05 -3.96
N CYS A 279 -14.54 3.22 -3.34
CA CYS A 279 -14.08 3.45 -1.98
C CYS A 279 -15.10 2.92 -0.96
N VAL A 280 -14.60 2.34 0.11
CA VAL A 280 -15.37 1.99 1.32
C VAL A 280 -14.80 2.84 2.45
N PRO A 281 -15.47 3.94 2.81
CA PRO A 281 -14.92 4.90 3.75
C PRO A 281 -14.96 4.41 5.19
N GLY A 282 -13.89 4.69 5.94
CA GLY A 282 -13.79 4.52 7.39
C GLY A 282 -14.02 3.10 7.92
N ALA A 283 -13.86 2.10 7.07
CA ALA A 283 -14.28 0.73 7.41
C ALA A 283 -13.16 -0.18 7.93
N LEU A 284 -11.92 0.33 8.08
CA LEU A 284 -10.80 -0.38 8.67
C LEU A 284 -10.19 0.45 9.81
N LYS A 285 -10.12 -0.10 11.01
CA LYS A 285 -9.47 0.54 12.15
C LYS A 285 -7.97 0.27 12.12
N LEU A 286 -7.15 1.33 12.01
CA LEU A 286 -5.69 1.22 11.95
C LEU A 286 -5.03 1.92 13.13
N LEU A 287 -4.04 1.25 13.74
CA LEU A 287 -3.11 1.88 14.67
C LEU A 287 -2.11 2.72 13.86
N SER A 288 -2.14 4.03 14.06
CA SER A 288 -1.43 5.03 13.26
C SER A 288 -0.47 5.85 14.13
N PRO A 289 0.66 6.32 13.57
CA PRO A 289 1.49 7.33 14.24
C PRO A 289 0.68 8.58 14.59
N THR A 290 1.00 9.20 15.74
CA THR A 290 0.39 10.47 16.17
C THR A 290 1.04 11.69 15.52
N HIS A 291 2.11 11.52 14.76
CA HIS A 291 2.91 12.59 14.17
C HIS A 291 2.91 12.54 12.65
N ASP A 292 3.07 13.71 12.02
CA ASP A 292 3.25 13.84 10.58
C ASP A 292 4.44 13.00 10.10
N THR A 293 4.24 12.35 8.97
CA THR A 293 5.24 11.48 8.36
C THR A 293 6.12 12.23 7.38
N VAL A 294 7.39 11.88 7.34
CA VAL A 294 8.34 12.43 6.38
C VAL A 294 8.17 11.74 5.02
N PHE A 295 7.86 12.54 3.99
CA PHE A 295 7.75 12.04 2.63
C PHE A 295 9.14 11.81 2.02
N ARG A 296 9.53 10.54 1.83
CA ARG A 296 10.85 10.17 1.28
C ARG A 296 10.71 9.30 0.03
N PRO A 297 10.65 9.89 -1.17
CA PRO A 297 10.68 9.12 -2.42
C PRO A 297 12.04 8.43 -2.63
N ILE A 298 12.11 7.49 -3.56
CA ILE A 298 13.36 6.75 -3.89
C ILE A 298 14.46 7.73 -4.31
N ILE A 299 14.11 8.71 -5.15
CA ILE A 299 14.99 9.81 -5.54
C ILE A 299 14.40 11.08 -4.95
N THR A 300 15.07 11.65 -3.96
CA THR A 300 14.59 12.87 -3.30
C THR A 300 15.05 14.10 -4.06
N PRO A 301 14.16 14.85 -4.77
CA PRO A 301 14.52 16.13 -5.37
C PRO A 301 14.94 17.13 -4.30
N THR A 302 15.79 18.09 -4.65
CA THR A 302 16.31 19.09 -3.72
C THR A 302 15.20 19.83 -2.97
N THR A 303 14.08 20.13 -3.65
CA THR A 303 12.91 20.80 -3.06
C THR A 303 12.21 19.95 -1.98
N LEU A 304 12.13 18.63 -2.15
CA LEU A 304 11.55 17.70 -1.18
C LEU A 304 12.54 17.50 -0.01
N PHE A 305 13.83 17.44 -0.28
CA PHE A 305 14.88 17.33 0.72
C PHE A 305 14.81 18.45 1.76
N PHE A 306 14.71 19.71 1.32
CA PHE A 306 14.59 20.87 2.24
C PHE A 306 13.26 20.86 3.01
N ARG A 307 12.16 20.43 2.38
CA ARG A 307 10.87 20.27 3.08
C ARG A 307 10.97 19.23 4.20
N ASP A 308 11.58 18.09 3.92
CA ASP A 308 11.71 16.97 4.87
C ASP A 308 12.60 17.35 6.06
N ILE A 309 13.72 18.09 5.82
CA ILE A 309 14.50 18.70 6.89
C ILE A 309 13.64 19.62 7.75
N GLY A 310 12.79 20.43 7.14
CA GLY A 310 11.88 21.33 7.86
C GLY A 310 10.86 20.58 8.76
N ILE A 311 10.38 19.42 8.32
CA ILE A 311 9.50 18.55 9.11
C ILE A 311 10.30 17.92 10.26
N GLU A 312 11.48 17.35 10.00
CA GLU A 312 12.32 16.74 11.03
C GLU A 312 12.74 17.75 12.12
N LEU A 313 13.09 18.98 11.72
CA LEU A 313 13.41 20.05 12.66
C LEU A 313 12.23 20.44 13.55
N ARG A 314 11.01 20.52 13.00
CA ARG A 314 9.80 20.74 13.79
C ARG A 314 9.61 19.64 14.83
N HIS A 315 9.74 18.37 14.46
CA HIS A 315 9.63 17.24 15.37
C HIS A 315 10.67 17.30 16.50
N LEU A 316 11.91 17.73 16.20
CA LEU A 316 12.95 17.89 17.20
C LEU A 316 12.69 19.04 18.18
N LEU A 317 12.11 20.13 17.69
CA LEU A 317 11.77 21.30 18.53
C LEU A 317 10.56 21.00 19.45
N THR A 318 9.56 20.26 18.96
CA THR A 318 8.40 19.86 19.78
C THR A 318 8.77 18.84 20.85
N ARG A 319 9.77 17.98 20.61
CA ARG A 319 10.27 17.02 21.64
C ARG A 319 11.08 17.66 22.78
N LYS A 320 11.62 18.85 22.60
CA LYS A 320 12.37 19.58 23.64
C LYS A 320 11.46 20.42 24.56
N GLY A 321 10.17 20.49 24.28
CA GLY A 321 9.19 21.25 25.06
C GLY A 321 8.28 20.37 25.94
N GLN A 322 8.54 19.08 26.02
CA GLN A 322 7.96 18.12 26.96
C GLN A 322 9.11 17.53 27.81
#